data_2c22cdd4267232756289b585ef06cf21
#
_entry.id   2c22cdd4267232756289b585ef06cf21
#
_cell.length_a   1.000
_cell.length_b   1.000
_cell.length_c   1.000
_cell.angle_alpha   90.00
_cell.angle_beta   90.00
_cell.angle_gamma   90.00
#
_symmetry.space_group_name_H-M   'P 1'
#
loop_
_entity.id
_entity.type
_entity.pdbx_description
1 polymer ?
#
loop_
_entity_poly.entity_id
_entity_poly.type
_entity_poly.pdbx_seq_one_letter_code
_entity_poly.pdbx_strand_id
1 'polypeptide(L)'
;MFYLTKLLVKLFVKDSDNCDNPKVRTAYGNLSGVCGIILNLLLFGGKLFAGIVSESVSVIADALNNLSDAGSSVVTFLGFKLASRPADREHPFGHGRYEYVAGLGISVVILLMGVELIKSSIEKIITPEDKTAFSTLSLAIMIASIFVKLWMYFFNSGLSRKINSTALKAAALDSLTDCIATSVVIIGLLISASTGVQIDGWLGVCVSLFILFTGVSTFRESLSPLLGKAPDAEFVDEIKETVLKNDMIVGIHDLIIHDYGPGRCFISLHAEVPCDEDILEAHDAIDLTEKQLENRYNCFATIHMDPIASNDAFTNELKMKVEEGLCELNPEYSIHDFRIVKGSTHTNVVFDMVIPYGLDLTERQIKQSAIEKIKSIDEKLYPIINVEKSLSD
;
A
#
# COMPACT_ATOMS: atom_id res chain seq x y z
N MET A 1 19.33 1.40 -12.72
CA MET A 1 19.68 2.43 -11.71
C MET A 1 20.89 3.20 -12.19
N PHE A 2 20.82 4.53 -12.29
CA PHE A 2 21.92 5.38 -12.78
C PHE A 2 23.15 5.23 -11.88
N TYR A 3 24.36 5.39 -12.46
CA TYR A 3 25.62 5.27 -11.73
C TYR A 3 25.66 6.17 -10.48
N LEU A 4 25.21 7.41 -10.62
CA LEU A 4 25.14 8.40 -9.52
C LEU A 4 24.22 7.92 -8.37
N THR A 5 23.09 7.32 -8.67
CA THR A 5 22.17 6.76 -7.66
C THR A 5 22.83 5.63 -6.87
N LYS A 6 23.54 4.72 -7.57
CA LYS A 6 24.30 3.64 -6.90
C LYS A 6 25.40 4.18 -6.00
N LEU A 7 26.08 5.23 -6.45
CA LEU A 7 27.15 5.88 -5.68
C LEU A 7 26.58 6.52 -4.41
N LEU A 8 25.49 7.28 -4.52
CA LEU A 8 24.84 7.93 -3.37
C LEU A 8 24.35 6.87 -2.36
N VAL A 9 23.68 5.81 -2.83
CA VAL A 9 23.24 4.73 -1.95
C VAL A 9 24.43 4.09 -1.23
N LYS A 10 25.52 3.78 -1.95
CA LYS A 10 26.72 3.17 -1.35
C LYS A 10 27.41 4.06 -0.31
N LEU A 11 27.35 5.39 -0.49
CA LEU A 11 27.97 6.35 0.43
C LEU A 11 27.13 6.60 1.69
N PHE A 12 25.81 6.65 1.56
CA PHE A 12 24.92 7.12 2.63
C PHE A 12 24.06 6.03 3.25
N VAL A 13 23.89 4.86 2.61
CA VAL A 13 23.09 3.76 3.13
C VAL A 13 23.99 2.56 3.42
N LYS A 14 24.26 2.33 4.71
CA LYS A 14 24.98 1.13 5.17
C LYS A 14 24.04 -0.07 5.05
N ASP A 15 24.59 -1.25 4.71
CA ASP A 15 23.85 -2.51 4.55
C ASP A 15 22.64 -2.41 3.61
N SER A 16 22.84 -1.69 2.49
CA SER A 16 21.80 -1.31 1.51
C SER A 16 20.97 -2.48 0.95
N ASP A 17 21.37 -3.72 1.18
CA ASP A 17 20.65 -4.91 0.69
C ASP A 17 19.65 -5.47 1.71
N ASN A 18 19.79 -5.11 2.99
CA ASN A 18 18.87 -5.50 4.04
C ASN A 18 17.70 -4.49 4.15
N CYS A 19 16.79 -4.52 3.17
CA CYS A 19 15.70 -3.55 3.04
C CYS A 19 14.59 -3.71 4.10
N ASP A 20 14.52 -4.85 4.78
CA ASP A 20 13.53 -5.12 5.85
C ASP A 20 13.93 -4.45 7.17
N ASN A 21 15.20 -4.09 7.30
CA ASN A 21 15.67 -3.39 8.49
C ASN A 21 15.15 -1.94 8.51
N PRO A 22 14.39 -1.52 9.54
CA PRO A 22 13.83 -0.18 9.66
C PRO A 22 14.88 0.94 9.58
N LYS A 23 16.12 0.71 10.04
CA LYS A 23 17.22 1.68 9.96
C LYS A 23 17.68 1.90 8.51
N VAL A 24 17.73 0.82 7.73
CA VAL A 24 18.10 0.89 6.31
C VAL A 24 17.00 1.60 5.51
N ARG A 25 15.73 1.28 5.78
CA ARG A 25 14.58 1.99 5.18
C ARG A 25 14.62 3.47 5.47
N THR A 26 14.82 3.85 6.74
CA THR A 26 14.98 5.26 7.16
C THR A 26 16.15 5.95 6.44
N ALA A 27 17.29 5.27 6.27
CA ALA A 27 18.42 5.82 5.56
C ALA A 27 18.10 6.10 4.08
N TYR A 28 17.33 5.23 3.41
CA TYR A 28 16.83 5.46 2.06
C TYR A 28 15.89 6.66 1.97
N GLY A 29 14.92 6.77 2.89
CA GLY A 29 14.00 7.89 2.96
C GLY A 29 14.69 9.22 3.25
N ASN A 30 15.63 9.22 4.20
CA ASN A 30 16.44 10.40 4.52
C ASN A 30 17.30 10.84 3.32
N LEU A 31 17.92 9.89 2.62
CA LEU A 31 18.70 10.20 1.42
C LEU A 31 17.82 10.84 0.34
N SER A 32 16.62 10.30 0.09
CA SER A 32 15.65 10.88 -0.85
C SER A 32 15.25 12.29 -0.43
N GLY A 33 14.81 12.46 0.82
CA GLY A 33 14.36 13.75 1.34
C GLY A 33 15.45 14.84 1.27
N VAL A 34 16.66 14.51 1.73
CA VAL A 34 17.80 15.46 1.69
C VAL A 34 18.18 15.81 0.26
N CYS A 35 18.29 14.84 -0.65
CA CYS A 35 18.54 15.10 -2.07
C CYS A 35 17.44 15.97 -2.69
N GLY A 36 16.17 15.68 -2.38
CA GLY A 36 15.02 16.47 -2.82
C GLY A 36 15.09 17.92 -2.36
N ILE A 37 15.34 18.14 -1.06
CA ILE A 37 15.48 19.50 -0.50
C ILE A 37 16.59 20.27 -1.20
N ILE A 38 17.78 19.68 -1.31
CA ILE A 38 18.95 20.36 -1.90
C ILE A 38 18.67 20.70 -3.37
N LEU A 39 18.18 19.74 -4.17
CA LEU A 39 17.97 19.95 -5.60
C LEU A 39 16.85 20.95 -5.87
N ASN A 40 15.74 20.89 -5.14
CA ASN A 40 14.64 21.85 -5.31
C ASN A 40 15.05 23.25 -4.86
N LEU A 41 15.85 23.40 -3.80
CA LEU A 41 16.41 24.71 -3.42
C LEU A 41 17.39 25.26 -4.46
N LEU A 42 18.22 24.40 -5.07
CA LEU A 42 19.10 24.83 -6.17
C LEU A 42 18.31 25.27 -7.40
N LEU A 43 17.25 24.53 -7.76
CA LEU A 43 16.34 24.90 -8.85
C LEU A 43 15.61 26.21 -8.54
N PHE A 44 15.09 26.36 -7.32
CA PHE A 44 14.49 27.62 -6.84
C PHE A 44 15.45 28.80 -7.02
N GLY A 45 16.67 28.70 -6.47
CA GLY A 45 17.67 29.79 -6.55
C GLY A 45 18.06 30.13 -7.98
N GLY A 46 18.29 29.10 -8.83
CA GLY A 46 18.64 29.30 -10.24
C GLY A 46 17.52 29.95 -11.05
N LYS A 47 16.27 29.47 -10.88
CA LYS A 47 15.10 30.07 -11.56
C LYS A 47 14.75 31.43 -11.04
N LEU A 48 14.86 31.70 -9.73
CA LEU A 48 14.63 33.02 -9.15
C LEU A 48 15.64 34.05 -9.70
N PHE A 49 16.92 33.68 -9.74
CA PHE A 49 17.95 34.53 -10.33
C PHE A 49 17.65 34.84 -11.81
N ALA A 50 17.31 33.84 -12.61
CA ALA A 50 16.95 34.00 -13.99
C ALA A 50 15.69 34.87 -14.18
N GLY A 51 14.68 34.68 -13.34
CA GLY A 51 13.43 35.44 -13.35
C GLY A 51 13.64 36.90 -13.06
N ILE A 52 14.51 37.24 -12.08
CA ILE A 52 14.87 38.61 -11.74
C ILE A 52 15.65 39.25 -12.89
N VAL A 53 16.66 38.57 -13.44
CA VAL A 53 17.51 39.11 -14.53
C VAL A 53 16.72 39.31 -15.83
N SER A 54 15.74 38.41 -16.11
CA SER A 54 14.89 38.51 -17.30
C SER A 54 13.61 39.32 -17.09
N GLU A 55 13.37 39.85 -15.89
CA GLU A 55 12.14 40.54 -15.50
C GLU A 55 10.86 39.69 -15.78
N SER A 56 11.00 38.36 -15.73
CA SER A 56 9.92 37.43 -16.07
C SER A 56 9.18 36.95 -14.82
N VAL A 57 7.95 37.44 -14.64
CA VAL A 57 7.06 37.05 -13.55
C VAL A 57 6.74 35.53 -13.62
N SER A 58 6.60 34.98 -14.82
CA SER A 58 6.31 33.54 -15.00
C SER A 58 7.47 32.63 -14.56
N VAL A 59 8.73 33.07 -14.77
CA VAL A 59 9.91 32.32 -14.29
C VAL A 59 10.04 32.42 -12.77
N ILE A 60 9.69 33.58 -12.19
CA ILE A 60 9.65 33.74 -10.72
C ILE A 60 8.55 32.84 -10.12
N ALA A 61 7.38 32.78 -10.74
CA ALA A 61 6.31 31.88 -10.30
C ALA A 61 6.74 30.40 -10.34
N ASP A 62 7.41 29.96 -11.42
CA ASP A 62 7.97 28.61 -11.56
C ASP A 62 9.09 28.34 -10.51
N ALA A 63 9.88 29.37 -10.13
CA ALA A 63 10.82 29.26 -9.03
C ALA A 63 10.09 28.99 -7.69
N LEU A 64 9.02 29.71 -7.39
CA LEU A 64 8.23 29.52 -6.17
C LEU A 64 7.61 28.10 -6.11
N ASN A 65 7.25 27.53 -7.26
CA ASN A 65 6.82 26.14 -7.32
C ASN A 65 7.91 25.17 -6.82
N ASN A 66 9.17 25.34 -7.24
CA ASN A 66 10.28 24.52 -6.72
C ASN A 66 10.52 24.70 -5.21
N LEU A 67 10.20 25.86 -4.65
CA LEU A 67 10.23 26.06 -3.20
C LEU A 67 9.14 25.21 -2.49
N SER A 68 7.96 25.13 -3.08
CA SER A 68 6.87 24.25 -2.61
C SER A 68 7.28 22.76 -2.67
N ASP A 69 7.98 22.36 -3.74
CA ASP A 69 8.51 20.98 -3.90
C ASP A 69 9.61 20.65 -2.88
N ALA A 70 10.40 21.66 -2.48
CA ALA A 70 11.32 21.51 -1.35
C ALA A 70 10.53 21.21 -0.04
N GLY A 71 9.36 21.83 0.14
CA GLY A 71 8.43 21.54 1.24
C GLY A 71 7.95 20.08 1.22
N SER A 72 7.53 19.55 0.07
CA SER A 72 7.15 18.14 -0.10
C SER A 72 8.31 17.19 0.24
N SER A 73 9.54 17.57 -0.12
CA SER A 73 10.74 16.81 0.23
C SER A 73 11.02 16.81 1.74
N VAL A 74 10.70 17.91 2.44
CA VAL A 74 10.75 17.99 3.91
C VAL A 74 9.72 17.04 4.53
N VAL A 75 8.50 16.96 3.98
CA VAL A 75 7.46 16.02 4.44
C VAL A 75 7.96 14.58 4.31
N THR A 76 8.57 14.23 3.18
CA THR A 76 9.20 12.90 2.96
C THR A 76 10.25 12.62 4.04
N PHE A 77 11.19 13.53 4.24
CA PHE A 77 12.26 13.38 5.24
C PHE A 77 11.72 13.22 6.66
N LEU A 78 10.77 14.07 7.06
CA LEU A 78 10.15 14.00 8.38
C LEU A 78 9.31 12.74 8.55
N GLY A 79 8.60 12.30 7.52
CA GLY A 79 7.81 11.07 7.52
C GLY A 79 8.67 9.85 7.85
N PHE A 80 9.79 9.66 7.16
CA PHE A 80 10.72 8.55 7.45
C PHE A 80 11.39 8.69 8.81
N LYS A 81 11.75 9.91 9.22
CA LYS A 81 12.35 10.16 10.54
C LYS A 81 11.38 9.85 11.68
N LEU A 82 10.10 10.20 11.52
CA LEU A 82 9.06 9.89 12.50
C LEU A 82 8.71 8.41 12.49
N ALA A 83 8.59 7.80 11.32
CA ALA A 83 8.30 6.37 11.17
C ALA A 83 9.35 5.48 11.85
N SER A 84 10.61 5.94 11.91
CA SER A 84 11.71 5.21 12.56
C SER A 84 11.71 5.26 14.09
N ARG A 85 10.84 6.07 14.71
CA ARG A 85 10.76 6.14 16.17
C ARG A 85 10.29 4.79 16.75
N PRO A 86 10.89 4.35 17.87
CA PRO A 86 10.42 3.15 18.56
C PRO A 86 9.00 3.34 19.10
N ALA A 87 8.38 2.24 19.50
CA ALA A 87 7.13 2.26 20.22
C ALA A 87 7.29 3.04 21.55
N ASP A 88 6.25 3.77 21.92
CA ASP A 88 6.14 4.52 23.18
C ASP A 88 4.77 4.28 23.85
N ARG A 89 4.47 4.99 24.92
CA ARG A 89 3.20 4.81 25.65
C ARG A 89 1.97 5.25 24.87
N GLU A 90 2.11 6.23 23.98
CA GLU A 90 1.01 6.75 23.16
C GLU A 90 0.82 5.90 21.89
N HIS A 91 1.92 5.32 21.36
CA HIS A 91 1.95 4.50 20.17
C HIS A 91 2.66 3.16 20.43
N PRO A 92 2.01 2.23 21.18
CA PRO A 92 2.64 0.96 21.60
C PRO A 92 2.99 0.05 20.42
N PHE A 93 2.31 0.20 19.28
CA PHE A 93 2.61 -0.53 18.04
C PHE A 93 3.64 0.19 17.15
N GLY A 94 4.21 1.30 17.65
CA GLY A 94 5.24 2.09 16.96
C GLY A 94 4.67 3.10 15.97
N HIS A 95 5.59 3.72 15.22
CA HIS A 95 5.32 4.91 14.42
C HIS A 95 5.40 4.66 12.89
N GLY A 96 5.49 3.39 12.45
CA GLY A 96 5.71 3.04 11.03
C GLY A 96 4.72 3.64 10.05
N ARG A 97 3.46 3.83 10.46
CA ARG A 97 2.40 4.43 9.63
C ARG A 97 2.64 5.89 9.24
N TYR A 98 3.58 6.60 9.89
CA TYR A 98 3.98 7.94 9.43
C TYR A 98 4.54 7.96 8.00
N GLU A 99 5.06 6.85 7.49
CA GLU A 99 5.45 6.74 6.08
C GLU A 99 4.24 6.87 5.14
N TYR A 100 3.12 6.22 5.48
CA TYR A 100 1.87 6.33 4.71
C TYR A 100 1.26 7.74 4.81
N VAL A 101 1.31 8.35 6.00
CA VAL A 101 0.86 9.74 6.21
C VAL A 101 1.70 10.72 5.39
N ALA A 102 3.02 10.50 5.27
CA ALA A 102 3.87 11.32 4.41
C ALA A 102 3.48 11.17 2.93
N GLY A 103 3.23 9.95 2.46
CA GLY A 103 2.71 9.69 1.11
C GLY A 103 1.37 10.40 0.83
N LEU A 104 0.45 10.38 1.80
CA LEU A 104 -0.81 11.15 1.75
C LEU A 104 -0.54 12.65 1.64
N GLY A 105 0.36 13.20 2.46
CA GLY A 105 0.70 14.62 2.43
C GLY A 105 1.19 15.05 1.04
N ILE A 106 2.09 14.26 0.43
CA ILE A 106 2.61 14.53 -0.93
C ILE A 106 1.49 14.43 -1.96
N SER A 107 0.62 13.41 -1.89
CA SER A 107 -0.48 13.26 -2.84
C SER A 107 -1.48 14.42 -2.79
N VAL A 108 -1.72 15.01 -1.62
CA VAL A 108 -2.53 16.22 -1.47
C VAL A 108 -1.86 17.41 -2.16
N VAL A 109 -0.53 17.56 -2.05
CA VAL A 109 0.20 18.61 -2.77
C VAL A 109 0.06 18.42 -4.29
N ILE A 110 0.23 17.19 -4.81
CA ILE A 110 0.03 16.88 -6.24
C ILE A 110 -1.39 17.26 -6.69
N LEU A 111 -2.41 16.95 -5.90
CA LEU A 111 -3.80 17.31 -6.22
C LEU A 111 -4.01 18.83 -6.24
N LEU A 112 -3.47 19.55 -5.27
CA LEU A 112 -3.54 21.03 -5.26
C LEU A 112 -2.86 21.65 -6.47
N MET A 113 -1.68 21.14 -6.85
CA MET A 113 -0.97 21.58 -8.08
C MET A 113 -1.80 21.28 -9.33
N GLY A 114 -2.44 20.11 -9.43
CA GLY A 114 -3.33 19.77 -10.54
C GLY A 114 -4.53 20.71 -10.65
N VAL A 115 -5.15 21.07 -9.52
CA VAL A 115 -6.27 22.03 -9.46
C VAL A 115 -5.80 23.45 -9.87
N GLU A 116 -4.63 23.88 -9.42
CA GLU A 116 -4.08 25.17 -9.78
C GLU A 116 -3.72 25.25 -11.26
N LEU A 117 -3.12 24.20 -11.80
CA LEU A 117 -2.79 24.13 -13.22
C LEU A 117 -4.03 24.14 -14.11
N ILE A 118 -5.13 23.42 -13.74
CA ILE A 118 -6.37 23.44 -14.54
C ILE A 118 -7.00 24.83 -14.52
N LYS A 119 -7.02 25.50 -13.34
CA LYS A 119 -7.54 26.86 -13.19
C LYS A 119 -6.74 27.84 -14.07
N SER A 120 -5.42 27.86 -13.97
CA SER A 120 -4.54 28.69 -14.78
C SER A 120 -4.67 28.42 -16.28
N SER A 121 -4.80 27.15 -16.66
CA SER A 121 -4.96 26.75 -18.06
C SER A 121 -6.29 27.22 -18.65
N ILE A 122 -7.39 27.13 -17.88
CA ILE A 122 -8.72 27.64 -18.29
C ILE A 122 -8.67 29.18 -18.42
N GLU A 123 -8.02 29.87 -17.48
CA GLU A 123 -7.85 31.32 -17.51
C GLU A 123 -7.13 31.78 -18.80
N LYS A 124 -6.04 31.08 -19.18
CA LYS A 124 -5.34 31.32 -20.46
C LYS A 124 -6.17 31.07 -21.70
N ILE A 125 -7.15 30.15 -21.64
CA ILE A 125 -8.07 29.91 -22.75
C ILE A 125 -9.08 31.05 -22.90
N ILE A 126 -9.60 31.56 -21.76
CA ILE A 126 -10.63 32.61 -21.73
C ILE A 126 -10.03 33.99 -21.98
N THR A 127 -8.89 34.29 -21.39
CA THR A 127 -8.16 35.56 -21.51
C THR A 127 -6.76 35.32 -22.04
N PRO A 128 -6.59 35.19 -23.38
CA PRO A 128 -5.28 35.02 -23.98
C PRO A 128 -4.39 36.26 -23.70
N GLU A 129 -3.30 36.04 -22.98
CA GLU A 129 -2.32 37.12 -22.72
C GLU A 129 -1.47 37.42 -23.98
N ASP A 130 -1.04 38.66 -24.14
CA ASP A 130 -0.10 39.07 -25.18
C ASP A 130 1.21 38.25 -25.08
N LYS A 131 1.85 38.03 -26.23
CA LYS A 131 3.04 37.15 -26.37
C LYS A 131 4.11 37.48 -25.32
N THR A 132 4.28 36.57 -24.36
CA THR A 132 5.41 36.62 -23.41
C THR A 132 6.71 36.43 -24.20
N ALA A 133 7.58 37.43 -24.20
CA ALA A 133 8.91 37.35 -24.83
C ALA A 133 9.79 36.40 -24.01
N PHE A 134 10.11 35.25 -24.59
CA PHE A 134 11.02 34.28 -23.94
C PHE A 134 12.47 34.75 -24.07
N SER A 135 13.15 34.88 -22.93
CA SER A 135 14.60 34.99 -22.88
C SER A 135 15.23 33.62 -23.14
N THR A 136 16.27 33.56 -23.98
CA THR A 136 17.05 32.31 -24.23
C THR A 136 17.59 31.74 -22.91
N LEU A 137 17.90 32.58 -21.93
CA LEU A 137 18.31 32.16 -20.59
C LEU A 137 17.22 31.41 -19.83
N SER A 138 15.97 31.93 -19.86
CA SER A 138 14.83 31.29 -19.23
C SER A 138 14.56 29.89 -19.82
N LEU A 139 14.61 29.77 -21.17
CA LEU A 139 14.46 28.50 -21.85
C LEU A 139 15.55 27.48 -21.46
N ALA A 140 16.82 27.92 -21.43
CA ALA A 140 17.94 27.06 -21.02
C ALA A 140 17.77 26.53 -19.58
N ILE A 141 17.32 27.38 -18.66
CA ILE A 141 17.09 27.00 -17.26
C ILE A 141 15.88 26.03 -17.12
N MET A 142 14.80 26.27 -17.87
CA MET A 142 13.65 25.35 -17.90
C MET A 142 14.07 23.97 -18.42
N ILE A 143 14.85 23.90 -19.49
CA ILE A 143 15.38 22.64 -20.02
C ILE A 143 16.28 21.96 -18.97
N ALA A 144 17.19 22.69 -18.34
CA ALA A 144 18.04 22.13 -17.28
C ALA A 144 17.21 21.60 -16.10
N SER A 145 16.14 22.32 -15.72
CA SER A 145 15.26 21.87 -14.65
C SER A 145 14.53 20.56 -14.97
N ILE A 146 14.13 20.34 -16.22
CA ILE A 146 13.55 19.06 -16.67
C ILE A 146 14.53 17.91 -16.45
N PHE A 147 15.81 18.07 -16.81
CA PHE A 147 16.82 17.02 -16.60
C PHE A 147 17.03 16.71 -15.13
N VAL A 148 17.05 17.71 -14.26
CA VAL A 148 17.18 17.52 -12.81
C VAL A 148 15.95 16.80 -12.25
N LYS A 149 14.73 17.23 -12.58
CA LYS A 149 13.47 16.61 -12.15
C LYS A 149 13.32 15.19 -12.68
N LEU A 150 13.72 14.93 -13.93
CA LEU A 150 13.71 13.61 -14.52
C LEU A 150 14.69 12.66 -13.78
N TRP A 151 15.87 13.18 -13.42
CA TRP A 151 16.80 12.40 -12.59
C TRP A 151 16.20 12.12 -11.21
N MET A 152 15.55 13.09 -10.56
CA MET A 152 14.87 12.91 -9.27
C MET A 152 13.78 11.86 -9.37
N TYR A 153 12.98 11.87 -10.45
CA TYR A 153 11.99 10.82 -10.72
C TYR A 153 12.60 9.42 -10.73
N PHE A 154 13.63 9.20 -11.54
CA PHE A 154 14.27 7.88 -11.61
C PHE A 154 14.99 7.50 -10.32
N PHE A 155 15.57 8.48 -9.62
CA PHE A 155 16.19 8.28 -8.33
C PHE A 155 15.17 7.80 -7.30
N ASN A 156 14.11 8.54 -7.08
CA ASN A 156 13.07 8.22 -6.09
C ASN A 156 12.29 6.95 -6.48
N SER A 157 11.98 6.75 -7.76
CA SER A 157 11.33 5.52 -8.26
C SER A 157 12.21 4.28 -8.02
N GLY A 158 13.53 4.40 -8.23
CA GLY A 158 14.47 3.33 -7.95
C GLY A 158 14.58 2.98 -6.47
N LEU A 159 14.58 3.99 -5.59
CA LEU A 159 14.56 3.79 -4.13
C LEU A 159 13.22 3.23 -3.67
N SER A 160 12.11 3.77 -4.16
CA SER A 160 10.75 3.32 -3.84
C SER A 160 10.58 1.82 -4.11
N ARG A 161 11.00 1.35 -5.29
CA ARG A 161 10.91 -0.08 -5.66
C ARG A 161 11.78 -0.96 -4.76
N LYS A 162 12.95 -0.46 -4.31
CA LYS A 162 13.87 -1.24 -3.49
C LYS A 162 13.35 -1.46 -2.07
N ILE A 163 12.65 -0.47 -1.50
CA ILE A 163 12.13 -0.56 -0.13
C ILE A 163 10.59 -0.62 -0.06
N ASN A 164 9.92 -0.80 -1.20
CA ASN A 164 8.45 -0.83 -1.32
C ASN A 164 7.77 0.33 -0.55
N SER A 165 8.16 1.59 -0.86
CA SER A 165 7.71 2.78 -0.15
C SER A 165 6.73 3.61 -0.96
N THR A 166 5.51 3.80 -0.44
CA THR A 166 4.49 4.65 -1.04
C THR A 166 4.87 6.12 -1.01
N ALA A 167 5.55 6.59 0.06
CA ALA A 167 6.02 7.96 0.18
C ALA A 167 7.08 8.30 -0.89
N LEU A 168 8.04 7.40 -1.13
CA LEU A 168 9.04 7.60 -2.18
C LEU A 168 8.43 7.50 -3.58
N LYS A 169 7.40 6.66 -3.75
CA LYS A 169 6.63 6.60 -5.01
C LYS A 169 5.90 7.91 -5.27
N ALA A 170 5.25 8.48 -4.25
CA ALA A 170 4.60 9.78 -4.33
C ALA A 170 5.61 10.88 -4.69
N ALA A 171 6.78 10.95 -4.03
CA ALA A 171 7.83 11.90 -4.35
C ALA A 171 8.43 11.73 -5.77
N ALA A 172 8.46 10.49 -6.29
CA ALA A 172 8.84 10.24 -7.68
C ALA A 172 7.79 10.81 -8.64
N LEU A 173 6.50 10.54 -8.39
CA LEU A 173 5.40 11.03 -9.22
C LEU A 173 5.30 12.55 -9.20
N ASP A 174 5.52 13.20 -8.07
CA ASP A 174 5.64 14.65 -7.94
C ASP A 174 6.70 15.21 -8.91
N SER A 175 7.92 14.67 -8.89
CA SER A 175 9.00 15.06 -9.82
C SER A 175 8.65 14.79 -11.30
N LEU A 176 7.87 13.75 -11.60
CA LEU A 176 7.43 13.44 -12.95
C LEU A 176 6.36 14.41 -13.45
N THR A 177 5.39 14.75 -12.59
CA THR A 177 4.35 15.74 -12.93
C THR A 177 4.94 17.09 -13.24
N ASP A 178 5.96 17.52 -12.50
CA ASP A 178 6.72 18.75 -12.77
C ASP A 178 7.45 18.70 -14.12
N CYS A 179 8.10 17.57 -14.44
CA CYS A 179 8.71 17.37 -15.76
C CYS A 179 7.70 17.53 -16.89
N ILE A 180 6.52 16.89 -16.75
CA ILE A 180 5.47 16.94 -17.77
C ILE A 180 4.93 18.35 -17.89
N ALA A 181 4.58 19.00 -16.78
CA ALA A 181 4.08 20.38 -16.77
C ALA A 181 5.05 21.33 -17.45
N THR A 182 6.34 21.33 -17.06
CA THR A 182 7.37 22.18 -17.65
C THR A 182 7.59 21.87 -19.15
N SER A 183 7.57 20.59 -19.54
CA SER A 183 7.73 20.18 -20.94
C SER A 183 6.58 20.69 -21.82
N VAL A 184 5.33 20.60 -21.31
CA VAL A 184 4.16 21.09 -22.02
C VAL A 184 4.20 22.62 -22.19
N VAL A 185 4.63 23.35 -21.18
CA VAL A 185 4.84 24.79 -21.28
C VAL A 185 5.86 25.10 -22.39
N ILE A 186 7.00 24.43 -22.42
CA ILE A 186 8.01 24.62 -23.49
C ILE A 186 7.44 24.31 -24.87
N ILE A 187 6.73 23.18 -25.02
CA ILE A 187 6.10 22.79 -26.30
C ILE A 187 5.06 23.80 -26.74
N GLY A 188 4.18 24.24 -25.83
CA GLY A 188 3.17 25.26 -26.11
C GLY A 188 3.79 26.56 -26.63
N LEU A 189 4.90 26.99 -26.02
CA LEU A 189 5.64 28.17 -26.44
C LEU A 189 6.31 28.01 -27.80
N LEU A 190 6.93 26.89 -28.09
CA LEU A 190 7.54 26.61 -29.39
C LEU A 190 6.50 26.60 -30.52
N ILE A 191 5.33 26.00 -30.27
CA ILE A 191 4.22 25.98 -31.23
C ILE A 191 3.66 27.41 -31.42
N SER A 192 3.42 28.13 -30.32
CA SER A 192 2.95 29.51 -30.39
C SER A 192 3.93 30.44 -31.15
N ALA A 193 5.24 30.27 -30.93
CA ALA A 193 6.27 31.03 -31.63
C ALA A 193 6.34 30.70 -33.13
N SER A 194 6.06 29.45 -33.52
CA SER A 194 6.15 29.00 -34.93
C SER A 194 4.86 29.21 -35.73
N THR A 195 3.70 29.07 -35.09
CA THR A 195 2.38 29.09 -35.79
C THR A 195 1.55 30.33 -35.46
N GLY A 196 1.87 31.06 -34.40
CA GLY A 196 1.06 32.17 -33.90
C GLY A 196 -0.21 31.73 -33.15
N VAL A 197 -0.48 30.41 -33.05
CA VAL A 197 -1.64 29.84 -32.37
C VAL A 197 -1.32 29.56 -30.92
N GLN A 198 -2.12 30.07 -30.02
CA GLN A 198 -1.96 29.83 -28.57
C GLN A 198 -2.68 28.53 -28.17
N ILE A 199 -1.95 27.44 -28.03
CA ILE A 199 -2.48 26.12 -27.64
C ILE A 199 -2.08 25.69 -26.22
N ASP A 200 -1.23 26.46 -25.56
CA ASP A 200 -0.68 26.17 -24.23
C ASP A 200 -1.77 25.98 -23.16
N GLY A 201 -2.86 26.76 -23.20
CA GLY A 201 -4.01 26.56 -22.32
C GLY A 201 -4.68 25.19 -22.48
N TRP A 202 -4.89 24.75 -23.72
CA TRP A 202 -5.51 23.44 -23.99
C TRP A 202 -4.61 22.27 -23.59
N LEU A 203 -3.32 22.38 -23.87
CA LEU A 203 -2.33 21.41 -23.43
C LEU A 203 -2.24 21.36 -21.91
N GLY A 204 -2.31 22.52 -21.24
CA GLY A 204 -2.33 22.62 -19.79
C GLY A 204 -3.55 21.93 -19.16
N VAL A 205 -4.73 22.04 -19.75
CA VAL A 205 -5.94 21.28 -19.30
C VAL A 205 -5.70 19.77 -19.40
N CYS A 206 -5.18 19.27 -20.52
CA CYS A 206 -4.91 17.84 -20.68
C CYS A 206 -3.92 17.32 -19.62
N VAL A 207 -2.85 18.07 -19.35
CA VAL A 207 -1.84 17.71 -18.36
C VAL A 207 -2.41 17.79 -16.94
N SER A 208 -3.18 18.82 -16.60
CA SER A 208 -3.78 18.95 -15.29
C SER A 208 -4.73 17.79 -14.96
N LEU A 209 -5.51 17.31 -15.95
CA LEU A 209 -6.36 16.11 -15.78
C LEU A 209 -5.52 14.86 -15.51
N PHE A 210 -4.38 14.70 -16.20
CA PHE A 210 -3.45 13.60 -15.94
C PHE A 210 -2.85 13.69 -14.53
N ILE A 211 -2.44 14.90 -14.09
CA ILE A 211 -1.90 15.14 -12.74
C ILE A 211 -2.95 14.82 -11.68
N LEU A 212 -4.19 15.27 -11.87
CA LEU A 212 -5.29 14.98 -10.94
C LEU A 212 -5.58 13.48 -10.86
N PHE A 213 -5.61 12.77 -11.98
CA PHE A 213 -5.78 11.31 -12.00
C PHE A 213 -4.66 10.60 -11.22
N THR A 214 -3.40 10.99 -11.47
CA THR A 214 -2.23 10.45 -10.76
C THR A 214 -2.29 10.77 -9.27
N GLY A 215 -2.65 12.02 -8.90
CA GLY A 215 -2.81 12.44 -7.52
C GLY A 215 -3.86 11.63 -6.76
N VAL A 216 -5.04 11.39 -7.36
CA VAL A 216 -6.10 10.55 -6.77
C VAL A 216 -5.62 9.10 -6.61
N SER A 217 -4.93 8.54 -7.59
CA SER A 217 -4.39 7.18 -7.52
C SER A 217 -3.38 7.06 -6.37
N THR A 218 -2.43 7.99 -6.26
CA THR A 218 -1.40 8.03 -5.21
C THR A 218 -2.02 8.24 -3.83
N PHE A 219 -3.06 9.09 -3.74
CA PHE A 219 -3.81 9.30 -2.50
C PHE A 219 -4.47 8.01 -2.02
N ARG A 220 -5.19 7.31 -2.91
CA ARG A 220 -5.84 6.02 -2.59
C ARG A 220 -4.82 4.97 -2.17
N GLU A 221 -3.70 4.88 -2.86
CA GLU A 221 -2.64 3.92 -2.57
C GLU A 221 -1.98 4.17 -1.19
N SER A 222 -1.82 5.44 -0.80
CA SER A 222 -1.28 5.82 0.51
C SER A 222 -2.31 5.68 1.64
N LEU A 223 -3.60 5.85 1.33
CA LEU A 223 -4.70 5.74 2.30
C LEU A 223 -5.04 4.27 2.59
N SER A 224 -4.98 3.40 1.58
CA SER A 224 -5.42 2.00 1.68
C SER A 224 -4.77 1.23 2.85
N PRO A 225 -3.44 1.29 3.09
CA PRO A 225 -2.82 0.64 4.25
C PRO A 225 -3.29 1.20 5.60
N LEU A 226 -3.66 2.49 5.66
CA LEU A 226 -4.19 3.10 6.89
C LEU A 226 -5.59 2.60 7.23
N LEU A 227 -6.38 2.24 6.20
CA LEU A 227 -7.72 1.66 6.33
C LEU A 227 -7.71 0.14 6.58
N GLY A 228 -6.54 -0.50 6.54
CA GLY A 228 -6.42 -1.95 6.66
C GLY A 228 -6.55 -2.65 5.31
N LYS A 229 -5.60 -2.38 4.41
CA LYS A 229 -5.48 -3.11 3.13
C LYS A 229 -5.29 -4.59 3.42
N ALA A 230 -5.99 -5.46 2.66
CA ALA A 230 -5.74 -6.89 2.69
C ALA A 230 -4.26 -7.20 2.38
N PRO A 231 -3.66 -8.18 3.05
CA PRO A 231 -2.29 -8.61 2.77
C PRO A 231 -2.16 -9.15 1.35
N ASP A 232 -0.94 -9.16 0.82
CA ASP A 232 -0.69 -9.75 -0.49
C ASP A 232 -0.82 -11.29 -0.41
N ALA A 233 -1.50 -11.91 -1.39
CA ALA A 233 -1.80 -13.35 -1.38
C ALA A 233 -0.54 -14.23 -1.24
N GLU A 234 0.57 -13.84 -1.89
CA GLU A 234 1.86 -14.53 -1.76
C GLU A 234 2.37 -14.55 -0.30
N PHE A 235 2.18 -13.46 0.44
CA PHE A 235 2.56 -13.38 1.85
C PHE A 235 1.66 -14.25 2.74
N VAL A 236 0.36 -14.31 2.44
CA VAL A 236 -0.60 -15.20 3.11
C VAL A 236 -0.19 -16.67 2.92
N ASP A 237 0.13 -17.06 1.67
CA ASP A 237 0.55 -18.43 1.35
C ASP A 237 1.88 -18.79 2.04
N GLU A 238 2.85 -17.88 2.10
CA GLU A 238 4.10 -18.11 2.82
C GLU A 238 3.89 -18.34 4.32
N ILE A 239 2.96 -17.61 4.95
CA ILE A 239 2.61 -17.82 6.35
C ILE A 239 1.99 -19.20 6.53
N LYS A 240 0.99 -19.55 5.70
CA LYS A 240 0.32 -20.85 5.71
C LYS A 240 1.34 -22.00 5.57
N GLU A 241 2.21 -21.92 4.60
CA GLU A 241 3.28 -22.91 4.42
C GLU A 241 4.23 -23.01 5.62
N THR A 242 4.55 -21.88 6.25
CA THR A 242 5.45 -21.85 7.39
C THR A 242 4.84 -22.52 8.62
N VAL A 243 3.57 -22.28 8.87
CA VAL A 243 2.83 -22.88 10.00
C VAL A 243 2.61 -24.38 9.76
N LEU A 244 2.18 -24.79 8.56
CA LEU A 244 1.91 -26.19 8.23
C LEU A 244 3.18 -27.06 8.08
N LYS A 245 4.40 -26.49 8.18
CA LYS A 245 5.65 -27.27 8.29
C LYS A 245 5.79 -28.00 9.61
N ASN A 246 5.05 -27.59 10.63
CA ASN A 246 5.03 -28.29 11.90
C ASN A 246 4.06 -29.45 11.83
N ASP A 247 4.56 -30.68 11.97
CA ASP A 247 3.77 -31.92 11.85
C ASP A 247 2.61 -32.03 12.86
N MET A 248 2.69 -31.27 13.97
CA MET A 248 1.65 -31.22 15.00
C MET A 248 0.44 -30.37 14.55
N ILE A 249 0.61 -29.49 13.56
CA ILE A 249 -0.45 -28.61 13.06
C ILE A 249 -1.05 -29.22 11.80
N VAL A 250 -2.32 -29.59 11.87
CA VAL A 250 -3.01 -30.27 10.78
C VAL A 250 -3.87 -29.36 9.91
N GLY A 251 -4.16 -28.14 10.40
CA GLY A 251 -4.92 -27.12 9.67
C GLY A 251 -4.74 -25.76 10.26
N ILE A 252 -5.10 -24.73 9.49
CA ILE A 252 -5.11 -23.32 9.93
C ILE A 252 -6.33 -22.60 9.37
N HIS A 253 -6.89 -21.71 10.17
CA HIS A 253 -8.00 -20.81 9.78
C HIS A 253 -7.90 -19.48 10.52
N ASP A 254 -8.79 -18.54 10.22
CA ASP A 254 -8.89 -17.21 10.83
C ASP A 254 -7.57 -16.42 10.83
N LEU A 255 -6.84 -16.51 9.72
CA LEU A 255 -5.61 -15.73 9.57
C LEU A 255 -5.93 -14.24 9.42
N ILE A 256 -5.50 -13.46 10.40
CA ILE A 256 -5.64 -12.00 10.43
C ILE A 256 -4.24 -11.37 10.45
N ILE A 257 -4.02 -10.42 9.53
CA ILE A 257 -2.75 -9.69 9.44
C ILE A 257 -3.04 -8.19 9.54
N HIS A 258 -2.48 -7.55 10.58
CA HIS A 258 -2.56 -6.12 10.77
C HIS A 258 -1.24 -5.44 10.42
N ASP A 259 -1.29 -4.49 9.49
CA ASP A 259 -0.14 -3.66 9.12
C ASP A 259 -0.08 -2.39 9.98
N TYR A 260 1.04 -2.20 10.67
CA TYR A 260 1.38 -0.99 11.43
C TYR A 260 2.52 -0.20 10.82
N GLY A 261 2.75 -0.39 9.54
CA GLY A 261 3.79 0.25 8.76
C GLY A 261 4.90 -0.73 8.35
N PRO A 262 5.75 -0.34 7.40
CA PRO A 262 6.73 -1.23 6.82
C PRO A 262 7.62 -1.93 7.85
N GLY A 263 7.67 -3.25 7.81
CA GLY A 263 8.41 -4.09 8.73
C GLY A 263 7.81 -4.18 10.13
N ARG A 264 6.50 -3.91 10.28
CA ARG A 264 5.75 -4.05 11.54
C ARG A 264 4.37 -4.60 11.26
N CYS A 265 4.17 -5.87 11.45
CA CYS A 265 2.85 -6.50 11.34
C CYS A 265 2.54 -7.35 12.58
N PHE A 266 1.26 -7.62 12.75
CA PHE A 266 0.72 -8.54 13.75
C PHE A 266 -0.03 -9.62 13.00
N ILE A 267 0.30 -10.86 13.30
CA ILE A 267 -0.31 -12.04 12.73
C ILE A 267 -1.07 -12.73 13.86
N SER A 268 -2.34 -13.01 13.62
CA SER A 268 -3.16 -13.85 14.48
C SER A 268 -3.78 -14.91 13.61
N LEU A 269 -3.73 -16.17 14.05
CA LEU A 269 -4.34 -17.27 13.34
C LEU A 269 -4.75 -18.37 14.33
N HIS A 270 -5.61 -19.26 13.89
CA HIS A 270 -5.97 -20.47 14.58
C HIS A 270 -5.25 -21.66 13.94
N ALA A 271 -4.71 -22.56 14.77
CA ALA A 271 -4.04 -23.77 14.35
C ALA A 271 -4.76 -25.00 14.92
N GLU A 272 -5.20 -25.86 14.04
CA GLU A 272 -5.84 -27.12 14.39
C GLU A 272 -4.78 -28.15 14.81
N VAL A 273 -4.93 -28.71 16.01
CA VAL A 273 -4.06 -29.76 16.54
C VAL A 273 -4.87 -30.98 16.96
N PRO A 274 -4.37 -32.24 16.82
CA PRO A 274 -5.12 -33.41 17.26
C PRO A 274 -5.34 -33.38 18.78
N CYS A 275 -6.57 -33.62 19.22
CA CYS A 275 -6.94 -33.57 20.64
C CYS A 275 -6.43 -34.76 21.47
N ASP A 276 -5.89 -35.79 20.86
CA ASP A 276 -5.32 -37.01 21.47
C ASP A 276 -3.80 -36.88 21.72
N GLU A 277 -3.17 -35.80 21.29
CA GLU A 277 -1.77 -35.47 21.57
C GLU A 277 -1.59 -34.85 22.97
N ASP A 278 -0.36 -34.89 23.49
CA ASP A 278 -0.05 -34.26 24.75
C ASP A 278 -0.15 -32.73 24.63
N ILE A 279 -0.94 -32.11 25.49
CA ILE A 279 -1.22 -30.68 25.46
C ILE A 279 0.03 -29.82 25.62
N LEU A 280 1.04 -30.31 26.35
CA LEU A 280 2.29 -29.57 26.55
C LEU A 280 3.17 -29.65 25.31
N GLU A 281 3.19 -30.82 24.63
CA GLU A 281 3.92 -30.97 23.35
C GLU A 281 3.26 -30.14 22.25
N ALA A 282 1.91 -30.16 22.18
CA ALA A 282 1.16 -29.34 21.25
C ALA A 282 1.40 -27.83 21.49
N HIS A 283 1.38 -27.38 22.75
CA HIS A 283 1.64 -26.00 23.08
C HIS A 283 3.09 -25.58 22.75
N ASP A 284 4.09 -26.44 22.98
CA ASP A 284 5.48 -26.16 22.62
C ASP A 284 5.66 -26.04 21.10
N ALA A 285 4.95 -26.87 20.34
CA ALA A 285 4.91 -26.78 18.87
C ALA A 285 4.34 -25.45 18.37
N ILE A 286 3.27 -24.94 19.01
CA ILE A 286 2.69 -23.62 18.73
C ILE A 286 3.68 -22.50 19.06
N ASP A 287 4.29 -22.50 20.27
CA ASP A 287 5.28 -21.50 20.68
C ASP A 287 6.50 -21.43 19.72
N LEU A 288 6.97 -22.59 19.27
CA LEU A 288 8.05 -22.68 18.30
C LEU A 288 7.65 -22.09 16.95
N THR A 289 6.41 -22.32 16.51
CA THR A 289 5.86 -21.79 15.27
C THR A 289 5.67 -20.29 15.34
N GLU A 290 5.15 -19.73 16.44
CA GLU A 290 5.09 -18.29 16.68
C GLU A 290 6.47 -17.64 16.57
N LYS A 291 7.49 -18.19 17.26
CA LYS A 291 8.86 -17.70 17.17
C LYS A 291 9.47 -17.79 15.75
N GLN A 292 9.11 -18.82 14.98
CA GLN A 292 9.54 -18.92 13.59
C GLN A 292 8.94 -17.80 12.72
N LEU A 293 7.63 -17.52 12.87
CA LEU A 293 6.97 -16.42 12.20
C LEU A 293 7.57 -15.08 12.60
N GLU A 294 7.76 -14.83 13.91
CA GLU A 294 8.35 -13.60 14.43
C GLU A 294 9.74 -13.32 13.86
N ASN A 295 10.60 -14.35 13.86
CA ASN A 295 11.98 -14.22 13.37
C ASN A 295 12.06 -14.07 11.85
N ARG A 296 11.17 -14.77 11.11
CA ARG A 296 11.19 -14.75 9.64
C ARG A 296 10.62 -13.46 9.08
N TYR A 297 9.53 -12.97 9.64
CA TYR A 297 8.77 -11.83 9.10
C TYR A 297 8.90 -10.53 9.92
N ASN A 298 9.69 -10.56 11.01
CA ASN A 298 9.85 -9.43 11.94
C ASN A 298 8.48 -8.88 12.39
N CYS A 299 7.58 -9.76 12.77
CA CYS A 299 6.20 -9.49 13.20
C CYS A 299 6.00 -9.89 14.66
N PHE A 300 4.83 -9.59 15.21
CA PHE A 300 4.30 -10.28 16.39
C PHE A 300 3.33 -11.35 15.90
N ALA A 301 3.48 -12.58 16.36
CA ALA A 301 2.60 -13.67 16.03
C ALA A 301 1.88 -14.19 17.27
N THR A 302 0.59 -14.50 17.11
CA THR A 302 -0.21 -15.18 18.14
C THR A 302 -1.02 -16.26 17.45
N ILE A 303 -0.87 -17.50 17.91
CA ILE A 303 -1.55 -18.66 17.37
C ILE A 303 -2.49 -19.21 18.43
N HIS A 304 -3.78 -19.19 18.15
CA HIS A 304 -4.76 -19.89 18.96
C HIS A 304 -4.74 -21.36 18.64
N MET A 305 -4.62 -22.22 19.66
CA MET A 305 -4.59 -23.66 19.49
C MET A 305 -6.02 -24.23 19.55
N ASP A 306 -6.49 -24.86 18.47
CA ASP A 306 -7.79 -25.50 18.38
C ASP A 306 -7.66 -27.01 18.36
N PRO A 307 -7.96 -27.70 19.50
CA PRO A 307 -7.94 -29.15 19.55
C PRO A 307 -9.10 -29.75 18.72
N ILE A 308 -8.77 -30.56 17.72
CA ILE A 308 -9.74 -31.25 16.86
C ILE A 308 -9.74 -32.76 17.10
N ALA A 309 -10.92 -33.37 17.03
CA ALA A 309 -11.09 -34.84 17.11
C ALA A 309 -10.80 -35.47 15.73
N SER A 310 -9.54 -35.57 15.35
CA SER A 310 -9.09 -36.09 14.05
C SER A 310 -9.41 -37.58 13.84
N ASN A 311 -9.58 -38.35 14.91
CA ASN A 311 -9.76 -39.80 14.89
C ASN A 311 -11.23 -40.26 14.96
N ASP A 312 -12.25 -39.39 15.03
CA ASP A 312 -13.65 -39.78 14.98
C ASP A 312 -14.14 -39.96 13.54
N ALA A 313 -14.15 -41.19 13.06
CA ALA A 313 -14.59 -41.53 11.70
C ALA A 313 -15.99 -40.99 11.35
N PHE A 314 -16.91 -40.93 12.32
CA PHE A 314 -18.26 -40.42 12.10
C PHE A 314 -18.23 -38.88 11.91
N THR A 315 -17.45 -38.15 12.70
CA THR A 315 -17.30 -36.72 12.56
C THR A 315 -16.66 -36.36 11.20
N ASN A 316 -15.62 -37.09 10.80
CA ASN A 316 -14.95 -36.89 9.52
C ASN A 316 -15.84 -37.18 8.32
N GLU A 317 -16.61 -38.28 8.35
CA GLU A 317 -17.56 -38.59 7.28
C GLU A 317 -18.68 -37.54 7.19
N LEU A 318 -19.17 -37.08 8.32
CA LEU A 318 -20.21 -36.04 8.35
C LEU A 318 -19.67 -34.69 7.85
N LYS A 319 -18.43 -34.32 8.24
CA LYS A 319 -17.77 -33.12 7.74
C LYS A 319 -17.69 -33.13 6.22
N MET A 320 -17.19 -34.22 5.61
CA MET A 320 -17.11 -34.33 4.15
C MET A 320 -18.48 -34.18 3.47
N LYS A 321 -19.53 -34.79 4.01
CA LYS A 321 -20.90 -34.68 3.46
C LYS A 321 -21.44 -33.22 3.55
N VAL A 322 -21.12 -32.51 4.63
CA VAL A 322 -21.51 -31.14 4.82
C VAL A 322 -20.73 -30.24 3.84
N GLU A 323 -19.43 -30.45 3.70
CA GLU A 323 -18.58 -29.71 2.74
C GLU A 323 -19.07 -29.92 1.30
N GLU A 324 -19.31 -31.15 0.89
CA GLU A 324 -19.89 -31.47 -0.44
C GLU A 324 -21.23 -30.75 -0.64
N GLY A 325 -22.11 -30.80 0.36
CA GLY A 325 -23.41 -30.17 0.30
C GLY A 325 -23.34 -28.65 0.19
N LEU A 326 -22.41 -28.02 0.88
CA LEU A 326 -22.20 -26.56 0.79
C LEU A 326 -21.51 -26.16 -0.52
N CYS A 327 -20.58 -26.95 -1.01
CA CYS A 327 -19.92 -26.75 -2.31
C CYS A 327 -20.93 -26.82 -3.49
N GLU A 328 -22.02 -27.60 -3.38
CA GLU A 328 -23.12 -27.61 -4.37
C GLU A 328 -23.89 -26.26 -4.38
N LEU A 329 -23.95 -25.56 -3.25
CA LEU A 329 -24.57 -24.21 -3.19
C LEU A 329 -23.66 -23.16 -3.80
N ASN A 330 -22.38 -23.19 -3.44
CA ASN A 330 -21.33 -22.35 -4.04
C ASN A 330 -19.96 -23.03 -3.85
N PRO A 331 -19.18 -23.26 -4.92
CA PRO A 331 -17.85 -23.87 -4.85
C PRO A 331 -16.82 -23.11 -4.00
N GLU A 332 -17.06 -21.83 -3.73
CA GLU A 332 -16.18 -20.99 -2.91
C GLU A 332 -16.51 -21.01 -1.42
N TYR A 333 -17.56 -21.73 -0.99
CA TYR A 333 -17.86 -21.91 0.42
C TYR A 333 -16.90 -22.92 1.04
N SER A 334 -16.33 -22.55 2.18
CA SER A 334 -15.49 -23.45 2.99
C SER A 334 -15.97 -23.45 4.43
N ILE A 335 -15.59 -24.48 5.19
CA ILE A 335 -15.94 -24.59 6.60
C ILE A 335 -14.70 -24.91 7.43
N HIS A 336 -14.70 -24.40 8.67
CA HIS A 336 -13.72 -24.72 9.70
C HIS A 336 -14.39 -24.83 11.07
N ASP A 337 -13.66 -25.23 12.09
CA ASP A 337 -14.16 -25.44 13.46
C ASP A 337 -15.32 -26.45 13.52
N PHE A 338 -15.29 -27.47 12.65
CA PHE A 338 -16.36 -28.46 12.56
C PHE A 338 -16.36 -29.39 13.76
N ARG A 339 -17.42 -29.36 14.52
CA ARG A 339 -17.64 -30.21 15.70
C ARG A 339 -19.09 -30.67 15.80
N ILE A 340 -19.27 -31.83 16.43
CA ILE A 340 -20.59 -32.38 16.65
C ILE A 340 -20.87 -32.59 18.13
N VAL A 341 -22.12 -32.36 18.51
CA VAL A 341 -22.62 -32.66 19.86
C VAL A 341 -23.81 -33.65 19.71
N LYS A 342 -23.54 -34.92 20.01
CA LYS A 342 -24.55 -36.01 19.92
C LYS A 342 -25.54 -35.89 21.06
N GLY A 343 -26.81 -35.63 20.77
CA GLY A 343 -27.92 -35.67 21.69
C GLY A 343 -28.74 -36.97 21.54
N SER A 344 -29.70 -37.20 22.43
CA SER A 344 -30.57 -38.38 22.42
C SER A 344 -31.61 -38.34 21.27
N THR A 345 -31.97 -37.17 20.77
CA THR A 345 -33.01 -36.97 19.74
C THR A 345 -32.48 -36.36 18.45
N HIS A 346 -31.38 -35.62 18.52
CA HIS A 346 -30.76 -34.92 17.39
C HIS A 346 -29.28 -34.76 17.62
N THR A 347 -28.54 -34.44 16.57
CA THR A 347 -27.09 -34.10 16.62
C THR A 347 -26.90 -32.68 16.22
N ASN A 348 -26.31 -31.83 17.11
CA ASN A 348 -25.89 -30.51 16.74
C ASN A 348 -24.62 -30.59 15.91
N VAL A 349 -24.61 -29.89 14.78
CA VAL A 349 -23.46 -29.73 13.90
C VAL A 349 -23.05 -28.24 13.99
N VAL A 350 -21.92 -27.99 14.61
CA VAL A 350 -21.42 -26.64 14.87
C VAL A 350 -20.22 -26.40 13.99
N PHE A 351 -20.21 -25.32 13.24
CA PHE A 351 -19.07 -24.93 12.40
C PHE A 351 -19.18 -23.50 11.95
N ASP A 352 -18.05 -22.94 11.54
CA ASP A 352 -17.96 -21.64 10.90
C ASP A 352 -17.88 -21.82 9.38
N MET A 353 -18.67 -21.02 8.65
CA MET A 353 -18.77 -21.06 7.20
C MET A 353 -18.23 -19.78 6.60
N VAL A 354 -17.15 -19.89 5.85
CA VAL A 354 -16.53 -18.78 5.15
C VAL A 354 -17.21 -18.58 3.79
N ILE A 355 -17.60 -17.33 3.52
CA ILE A 355 -18.23 -16.92 2.27
C ILE A 355 -17.40 -15.85 1.56
N PRO A 356 -17.35 -15.82 0.21
CA PRO A 356 -16.66 -14.79 -0.53
C PRO A 356 -17.34 -13.43 -0.44
N TYR A 357 -16.59 -12.37 -0.74
CA TYR A 357 -17.14 -11.02 -0.89
C TYR A 357 -17.93 -10.88 -2.20
N GLY A 358 -18.88 -9.95 -2.22
CA GLY A 358 -19.60 -9.58 -3.46
C GLY A 358 -20.78 -10.47 -3.85
N LEU A 359 -21.25 -11.32 -2.96
CA LEU A 359 -22.46 -12.09 -3.19
C LEU A 359 -23.72 -11.22 -3.15
N ASP A 360 -24.64 -11.44 -4.07
CA ASP A 360 -25.95 -10.74 -4.11
C ASP A 360 -26.90 -11.15 -2.98
N LEU A 361 -26.60 -12.28 -2.31
CA LEU A 361 -27.41 -12.82 -1.20
C LEU A 361 -26.96 -12.23 0.14
N THR A 362 -27.93 -11.99 1.02
CA THR A 362 -27.64 -11.61 2.41
C THR A 362 -27.13 -12.81 3.21
N GLU A 363 -26.29 -12.57 4.23
CA GLU A 363 -25.79 -13.60 5.15
C GLU A 363 -26.92 -14.48 5.73
N ARG A 364 -28.09 -13.86 6.03
CA ARG A 364 -29.26 -14.58 6.51
C ARG A 364 -29.81 -15.57 5.47
N GLN A 365 -29.85 -15.20 4.19
CA GLN A 365 -30.30 -16.07 3.10
C GLN A 365 -29.33 -17.21 2.87
N ILE A 366 -28.02 -16.90 2.87
CA ILE A 366 -26.95 -17.90 2.73
C ILE A 366 -27.04 -18.91 3.88
N LYS A 367 -27.09 -18.44 5.13
CA LYS A 367 -27.25 -19.28 6.32
C LYS A 367 -28.50 -20.17 6.24
N GLN A 368 -29.62 -19.63 5.80
CA GLN A 368 -30.84 -20.38 5.65
C GLN A 368 -30.72 -21.50 4.60
N SER A 369 -30.12 -21.20 3.45
CA SER A 369 -29.87 -22.20 2.39
C SER A 369 -28.91 -23.30 2.87
N ALA A 370 -27.88 -22.94 3.63
CA ALA A 370 -26.96 -23.92 4.24
C ALA A 370 -27.68 -24.82 5.25
N ILE A 371 -28.53 -24.26 6.11
CA ILE A 371 -29.35 -25.01 7.07
C ILE A 371 -30.25 -26.02 6.34
N GLU A 372 -30.95 -25.58 5.28
CA GLU A 372 -31.83 -26.44 4.49
C GLU A 372 -31.05 -27.57 3.81
N LYS A 373 -29.88 -27.27 3.27
CA LYS A 373 -29.01 -28.24 2.63
C LYS A 373 -28.53 -29.31 3.62
N ILE A 374 -28.05 -28.92 4.81
CA ILE A 374 -27.58 -29.85 5.84
C ILE A 374 -28.74 -30.75 6.35
N LYS A 375 -29.91 -30.18 6.56
CA LYS A 375 -31.09 -30.95 6.94
C LYS A 375 -31.52 -31.96 5.86
N SER A 376 -31.22 -31.72 4.60
CA SER A 376 -31.48 -32.65 3.51
C SER A 376 -30.53 -33.85 3.55
N ILE A 377 -29.36 -33.75 4.21
CA ILE A 377 -28.44 -34.88 4.42
C ILE A 377 -29.01 -35.84 5.48
N ASP A 378 -29.46 -35.29 6.62
CA ASP A 378 -30.17 -36.02 7.67
C ASP A 378 -31.06 -35.04 8.48
N GLU A 379 -32.36 -35.34 8.58
CA GLU A 379 -33.34 -34.50 9.32
C GLU A 379 -33.01 -34.35 10.81
N LYS A 380 -32.21 -35.28 11.38
CA LYS A 380 -31.74 -35.21 12.77
C LYS A 380 -30.56 -34.27 12.99
N LEU A 381 -29.99 -33.68 11.95
CA LEU A 381 -28.90 -32.73 12.07
C LEU A 381 -29.49 -31.35 12.38
N TYR A 382 -28.94 -30.73 13.41
CA TYR A 382 -29.25 -29.35 13.83
C TYR A 382 -28.02 -28.49 13.61
N PRO A 383 -27.93 -27.79 12.45
CA PRO A 383 -26.78 -26.94 12.14
C PRO A 383 -26.81 -25.66 12.96
N ILE A 384 -25.69 -25.37 13.62
CA ILE A 384 -25.37 -24.13 14.30
C ILE A 384 -24.22 -23.51 13.51
N ILE A 385 -24.54 -22.60 12.63
CA ILE A 385 -23.60 -22.02 11.66
C ILE A 385 -23.31 -20.59 12.05
N ASN A 386 -22.04 -20.25 12.18
CA ASN A 386 -21.56 -18.88 12.12
C ASN A 386 -21.15 -18.59 10.67
N VAL A 387 -21.48 -17.41 10.14
CA VAL A 387 -21.14 -17.04 8.74
C VAL A 387 -20.12 -15.94 8.80
N GLU A 388 -19.00 -16.16 8.15
CA GLU A 388 -17.86 -15.24 8.16
C GLU A 388 -17.42 -14.92 6.73
N LYS A 389 -16.67 -13.83 6.59
CA LYS A 389 -16.01 -13.48 5.33
C LYS A 389 -14.52 -13.64 5.50
N SER A 390 -13.87 -14.25 4.51
CA SER A 390 -12.42 -14.36 4.53
C SER A 390 -11.77 -12.98 4.67
N LEU A 391 -10.82 -12.87 5.59
CA LEU A 391 -10.05 -11.65 5.81
C LEU A 391 -8.69 -11.68 5.10
N SER A 392 -8.36 -12.81 4.47
CA SER A 392 -7.05 -13.07 3.90
C SER A 392 -7.04 -13.53 2.43
N ASP A 393 -8.22 -13.61 1.79
CA ASP A 393 -8.35 -14.00 0.37
C ASP A 393 -8.37 -12.81 -0.58
#